data_ad752e74334cba422e264085f235fc9a
#
_entry.id   ad752e74334cba422e264085f235fc9a
#
_cell.length_a   1.000
_cell.length_b   1.000
_cell.length_c   1.000
_cell.angle_alpha   90.00
_cell.angle_beta   90.00
_cell.angle_gamma   90.00
#
_symmetry.space_group_name_H-M   'P 1'
#
loop_
_entity.id
_entity.type
_entity.pdbx_description
1 polymer ?
#
loop_
_entity_poly.entity_id
_entity_poly.type
_entity_poly.pdbx_seq_one_letter_code
_entity_poly.pdbx_strand_id
1 'polypeptide(L)'
;RDRVSTVPYRYGDQLDQLNDAPTRLGYIFDGWYTDETYQNEFTETTMPAKDLTLYAKWEPDDINYFLVLRKEGADGKWSQTTETRTGETDETVTINPAEFLTEAENDTYDIPESVSYTVSAEDGGTVSISYARKRYSLTYDLNAADAAWVSAPGVKSYRLGAALKLLTQSYVTRAGYTFDGWYTDANCTT
;
A
#
# COMPACT_ATOMS: atom_id res chain seq x y z
N ARG A 1 17.69 -20.95 15.16
CA ARG A 1 18.74 -20.81 16.21
C ARG A 1 18.04 -20.86 17.55
N ASP A 2 18.65 -21.59 18.51
CA ASP A 2 18.11 -21.65 19.85
C ASP A 2 18.15 -20.25 20.48
N ARG A 3 17.05 -19.88 21.13
CA ARG A 3 16.89 -18.58 21.78
C ARG A 3 17.75 -18.44 23.03
N VAL A 4 18.12 -19.55 23.67
CA VAL A 4 18.90 -19.62 24.89
C VAL A 4 20.14 -20.46 24.65
N SER A 5 21.31 -19.98 25.09
CA SER A 5 22.56 -20.68 25.07
C SER A 5 23.18 -20.65 26.46
N THR A 6 23.78 -21.76 26.92
CA THR A 6 24.47 -21.84 28.18
C THR A 6 25.95 -22.08 27.93
N VAL A 7 26.79 -21.25 28.51
CA VAL A 7 28.25 -21.36 28.42
C VAL A 7 28.81 -21.55 29.84
N PRO A 8 29.66 -22.60 30.10
CA PRO A 8 30.25 -22.80 31.41
C PRO A 8 31.43 -21.84 31.63
N TYR A 9 31.43 -21.15 32.74
CA TYR A 9 32.51 -20.31 33.23
C TYR A 9 32.89 -20.67 34.66
N ARG A 10 34.13 -20.35 35.06
CA ARG A 10 34.57 -20.41 36.44
C ARG A 10 34.45 -19.03 37.07
N TYR A 11 34.38 -18.98 38.40
CA TYR A 11 34.47 -17.71 39.10
C TYR A 11 35.73 -16.93 38.72
N GLY A 12 35.55 -15.68 38.34
CA GLY A 12 36.62 -14.77 37.94
C GLY A 12 37.08 -14.89 36.49
N ASP A 13 36.55 -15.83 35.71
CA ASP A 13 36.83 -15.89 34.25
C ASP A 13 36.36 -14.60 33.56
N GLN A 14 37.12 -14.15 32.55
CA GLN A 14 36.73 -13.02 31.71
C GLN A 14 35.54 -13.40 30.84
N LEU A 15 34.60 -12.49 30.72
CA LEU A 15 33.39 -12.63 29.91
C LEU A 15 33.56 -12.02 28.52
N ASP A 16 34.67 -12.32 27.83
CA ASP A 16 35.04 -11.71 26.55
C ASP A 16 33.96 -11.91 25.46
N GLN A 17 33.17 -12.98 25.52
CA GLN A 17 32.08 -13.22 24.56
C GLN A 17 30.93 -12.20 24.64
N LEU A 18 30.82 -11.46 25.75
CA LEU A 18 29.83 -10.38 25.87
C LEU A 18 30.23 -9.12 25.06
N ASN A 19 31.51 -9.06 24.64
CA ASN A 19 31.97 -7.97 23.78
C ASN A 19 31.45 -8.11 22.32
N ASP A 20 31.06 -9.33 21.93
CA ASP A 20 30.44 -9.60 20.64
C ASP A 20 28.94 -9.34 20.74
N ALA A 21 28.47 -8.14 20.39
CA ALA A 21 27.06 -7.78 20.42
C ALA A 21 26.25 -8.73 19.51
N PRO A 22 25.17 -9.33 20.02
CA PRO A 22 24.29 -10.12 19.18
C PRO A 22 23.60 -9.22 18.15
N THR A 23 23.10 -9.81 17.08
CA THR A 23 22.38 -9.08 16.03
C THR A 23 20.93 -9.52 15.96
N ARG A 24 20.04 -8.53 15.78
CA ARG A 24 18.62 -8.72 15.49
C ARG A 24 18.23 -7.74 14.39
N LEU A 25 17.65 -8.28 13.30
CA LEU A 25 17.25 -7.45 12.15
C LEU A 25 16.22 -6.40 12.58
N GLY A 26 16.50 -5.14 12.27
CA GLY A 26 15.63 -4.00 12.62
C GLY A 26 15.72 -3.53 14.06
N TYR A 27 16.74 -3.96 14.79
CA TYR A 27 16.92 -3.53 16.18
C TYR A 27 18.39 -3.24 16.50
N ILE A 28 18.60 -2.31 17.39
CA ILE A 28 19.88 -1.96 17.98
C ILE A 28 20.01 -2.72 19.30
N PHE A 29 21.16 -3.37 19.52
CA PHE A 29 21.46 -4.00 20.80
C PHE A 29 21.81 -2.93 21.84
N ASP A 30 21.05 -2.88 22.95
CA ASP A 30 21.18 -1.87 24.00
C ASP A 30 21.89 -2.41 25.27
N GLY A 31 22.35 -3.66 25.25
CA GLY A 31 23.12 -4.23 26.36
C GLY A 31 22.54 -5.51 26.93
N TRP A 32 23.27 -6.03 27.94
CA TRP A 32 22.89 -7.19 28.69
C TRP A 32 22.31 -6.79 30.05
N TYR A 33 21.22 -7.44 30.46
CA TYR A 33 20.53 -7.18 31.72
C TYR A 33 20.40 -8.45 32.54
N THR A 34 20.36 -8.32 33.89
CA THR A 34 20.22 -9.47 34.81
C THR A 34 18.78 -9.84 35.11
N ASP A 35 17.82 -9.10 34.58
CA ASP A 35 16.38 -9.31 34.75
C ASP A 35 15.59 -9.05 33.44
N GLU A 36 14.45 -9.71 33.30
CA GLU A 36 13.58 -9.62 32.13
C GLU A 36 12.88 -8.26 31.97
N THR A 37 12.91 -7.43 33.04
CA THR A 37 12.30 -6.11 33.05
C THR A 37 13.27 -5.00 32.66
N TYR A 38 14.53 -5.38 32.35
CA TYR A 38 15.62 -4.48 31.99
C TYR A 38 15.85 -3.33 32.94
N GLN A 39 15.77 -3.63 34.28
CA GLN A 39 16.02 -2.64 35.33
C GLN A 39 17.49 -2.61 35.78
N ASN A 40 18.19 -3.73 35.64
CA ASN A 40 19.56 -3.90 36.13
C ASN A 40 20.49 -4.31 34.99
N GLU A 41 21.16 -3.31 34.41
CA GLU A 41 22.17 -3.53 33.38
C GLU A 41 23.37 -4.30 33.96
N PHE A 42 23.88 -5.25 33.20
CA PHE A 42 25.07 -6.03 33.55
C PHE A 42 26.31 -5.39 32.94
N THR A 43 27.16 -4.85 33.78
CA THR A 43 28.39 -4.12 33.37
C THR A 43 29.69 -4.81 33.84
N GLU A 44 29.59 -5.97 34.53
CA GLU A 44 30.74 -6.72 34.99
C GLU A 44 31.47 -7.40 33.83
N THR A 45 32.78 -7.48 33.89
CA THR A 45 33.63 -8.10 32.87
C THR A 45 34.10 -9.50 33.26
N THR A 46 33.79 -9.94 34.49
CA THR A 46 34.22 -11.24 35.04
C THR A 46 33.03 -11.99 35.60
N MET A 47 33.12 -13.35 35.57
CA MET A 47 32.06 -14.21 36.06
C MET A 47 31.94 -14.13 37.61
N PRO A 48 30.77 -13.75 38.15
CA PRO A 48 30.53 -13.71 39.58
C PRO A 48 30.47 -15.14 40.20
N ALA A 49 30.54 -15.22 41.53
CA ALA A 49 30.46 -16.50 42.28
C ALA A 49 29.00 -17.03 42.40
N LYS A 50 28.25 -16.98 41.29
CA LYS A 50 26.86 -17.47 41.22
C LYS A 50 26.49 -17.74 39.77
N ASP A 51 25.46 -18.55 39.54
CA ASP A 51 24.87 -18.70 38.23
C ASP A 51 24.31 -17.34 37.74
N LEU A 52 24.49 -17.07 36.46
CA LEU A 52 24.12 -15.81 35.83
C LEU A 52 23.25 -16.09 34.61
N THR A 53 22.13 -15.40 34.54
CA THR A 53 21.31 -15.33 33.32
C THR A 53 21.29 -13.90 32.82
N LEU A 54 21.63 -13.71 31.55
CA LEU A 54 21.63 -12.39 30.91
C LEU A 54 20.57 -12.33 29.83
N TYR A 55 19.85 -11.21 29.81
CA TYR A 55 18.81 -10.88 28.89
C TYR A 55 19.29 -9.76 27.96
N ALA A 56 19.29 -10.02 26.66
CA ALA A 56 19.61 -9.00 25.67
C ALA A 56 18.46 -8.01 25.56
N LYS A 57 18.76 -6.73 25.76
CA LYS A 57 17.81 -5.65 25.48
C LYS A 57 17.96 -5.17 24.05
N TRP A 58 16.84 -4.87 23.40
CA TRP A 58 16.76 -4.43 22.04
C TRP A 58 15.91 -3.17 21.93
N GLU A 59 16.44 -2.16 21.26
CA GLU A 59 15.70 -0.97 20.89
C GLU A 59 15.34 -1.05 19.40
N PRO A 60 14.12 -0.66 19.00
CA PRO A 60 13.76 -0.56 17.58
C PRO A 60 14.73 0.35 16.84
N ASP A 61 15.10 -0.02 15.62
CA ASP A 61 15.93 0.80 14.74
C ASP A 61 15.07 1.45 13.67
N ASP A 62 15.49 2.60 13.23
CA ASP A 62 14.91 3.29 12.08
C ASP A 62 15.24 2.55 10.79
N ILE A 63 14.22 2.11 10.08
CA ILE A 63 14.37 1.40 8.82
C ILE A 63 13.59 2.07 7.70
N ASN A 64 14.07 1.88 6.48
CA ASN A 64 13.38 2.37 5.31
C ASN A 64 12.32 1.37 4.84
N TYR A 65 11.16 1.91 4.43
CA TYR A 65 10.13 1.18 3.71
C TYR A 65 9.72 1.95 2.44
N PHE A 66 9.07 1.27 1.51
CA PHE A 66 8.68 1.85 0.23
C PHE A 66 7.17 2.03 0.13
N LEU A 67 6.75 3.25 -0.19
CA LEU A 67 5.39 3.56 -0.54
C LEU A 67 5.25 3.59 -2.07
N VAL A 68 4.49 2.64 -2.61
CA VAL A 68 4.24 2.51 -4.04
C VAL A 68 2.86 3.06 -4.35
N LEU A 69 2.80 4.16 -5.08
CA LEU A 69 1.57 4.79 -5.54
C LEU A 69 1.32 4.41 -6.99
N ARG A 70 0.18 3.79 -7.28
CA ARG A 70 -0.22 3.36 -8.61
C ARG A 70 -1.46 4.13 -9.07
N LYS A 71 -1.42 4.72 -10.26
CA LYS A 71 -2.53 5.49 -10.82
C LYS A 71 -2.96 4.91 -12.17
N GLU A 72 -4.27 4.64 -12.34
CA GLU A 72 -4.84 4.14 -13.59
C GLU A 72 -5.00 5.27 -14.59
N GLY A 73 -4.44 5.14 -15.80
CA GLY A 73 -4.61 6.08 -16.91
C GLY A 73 -5.99 5.96 -17.58
N ALA A 74 -6.36 6.97 -18.36
CA ALA A 74 -7.59 6.93 -19.17
C ALA A 74 -7.59 5.77 -20.18
N ASP A 75 -6.42 5.35 -20.66
CA ASP A 75 -6.20 4.20 -21.55
C ASP A 75 -6.23 2.84 -20.82
N GLY A 76 -6.35 2.84 -19.50
CA GLY A 76 -6.35 1.66 -18.64
C GLY A 76 -4.98 1.14 -18.26
N LYS A 77 -3.91 1.81 -18.64
CA LYS A 77 -2.57 1.47 -18.20
C LYS A 77 -2.30 2.05 -16.82
N TRP A 78 -1.49 1.36 -16.04
CA TRP A 78 -1.10 1.80 -14.73
C TRP A 78 0.29 2.44 -14.77
N SER A 79 0.41 3.62 -14.22
CA SER A 79 1.69 4.22 -13.86
C SER A 79 1.97 3.97 -12.38
N GLN A 80 3.23 4.00 -11.98
CA GLN A 80 3.57 3.95 -10.56
C GLN A 80 4.72 4.88 -10.25
N THR A 81 4.72 5.39 -9.02
CA THR A 81 5.83 6.08 -8.36
C THR A 81 6.14 5.37 -7.05
N THR A 82 7.39 5.46 -6.64
CA THR A 82 7.83 4.88 -5.36
C THR A 82 8.51 5.98 -4.55
N GLU A 83 8.10 6.10 -3.30
CA GLU A 83 8.70 6.99 -2.31
C GLU A 83 9.36 6.15 -1.21
N THR A 84 10.54 6.56 -0.77
CA THR A 84 11.17 5.99 0.42
C THR A 84 10.68 6.73 1.64
N ARG A 85 10.25 6.00 2.65
CA ARG A 85 9.83 6.46 3.96
C ARG A 85 10.70 5.80 5.03
N THR A 86 10.79 6.42 6.18
CA THR A 86 11.52 5.90 7.35
C THR A 86 10.56 5.79 8.52
N GLY A 87 10.69 4.76 9.31
CA GLY A 87 9.94 4.54 10.54
C GLY A 87 10.66 3.55 11.45
N GLU A 88 10.32 3.56 12.72
CA GLU A 88 10.88 2.60 13.68
C GLU A 88 10.33 1.18 13.43
N THR A 89 11.14 0.17 13.65
CA THR A 89 10.71 -1.23 13.59
C THR A 89 9.55 -1.46 14.56
N ASP A 90 8.52 -2.20 14.11
CA ASP A 90 7.27 -2.48 14.81
C ASP A 90 6.34 -1.27 15.02
N GLU A 91 6.71 -0.06 14.60
CA GLU A 91 5.81 1.09 14.55
C GLU A 91 4.63 0.79 13.60
N THR A 92 3.42 1.18 14.01
CA THR A 92 2.26 1.14 13.13
C THR A 92 1.94 2.54 12.61
N VAL A 93 2.17 2.76 11.32
CA VAL A 93 1.86 4.00 10.61
C VAL A 93 0.52 3.90 9.91
N THR A 94 -0.25 4.98 9.92
CA THR A 94 -1.50 5.07 9.14
C THR A 94 -1.25 6.00 7.95
N ILE A 95 -1.47 5.49 6.76
CA ILE A 95 -1.28 6.20 5.50
C ILE A 95 -2.66 6.57 4.95
N ASN A 96 -2.89 7.88 4.78
CA ASN A 96 -4.12 8.38 4.18
C ASN A 96 -3.92 8.60 2.68
N PRO A 97 -4.57 7.82 1.79
CA PRO A 97 -4.36 7.93 0.35
C PRO A 97 -4.71 9.30 -0.24
N ALA A 98 -5.65 10.04 0.37
CA ALA A 98 -6.04 11.37 -0.15
C ALA A 98 -4.88 12.38 -0.14
N GLU A 99 -3.87 12.20 0.72
CA GLU A 99 -2.73 13.12 0.84
C GLU A 99 -1.78 13.09 -0.36
N PHE A 100 -1.87 12.05 -1.20
CA PHE A 100 -1.00 11.86 -2.38
C PHE A 100 -1.68 12.26 -3.70
N LEU A 101 -2.83 12.89 -3.62
CA LEU A 101 -3.58 13.37 -4.76
C LEU A 101 -3.70 14.90 -4.71
N THR A 102 -3.62 15.53 -5.88
CA THR A 102 -4.01 16.92 -6.05
C THR A 102 -5.54 17.04 -6.04
N GLU A 103 -6.07 18.26 -5.87
CA GLU A 103 -7.52 18.51 -5.93
C GLU A 103 -8.15 17.99 -7.23
N ALA A 104 -7.52 18.25 -8.38
CA ALA A 104 -7.96 17.73 -9.68
C ALA A 104 -7.90 16.20 -9.77
N GLU A 105 -6.97 15.57 -9.10
CA GLU A 105 -6.86 14.10 -9.04
C GLU A 105 -7.92 13.49 -8.13
N ASN A 106 -8.36 14.17 -7.07
CA ASN A 106 -9.49 13.75 -6.23
C ASN A 106 -10.79 13.61 -7.04
N ASP A 107 -10.98 14.48 -8.05
CA ASP A 107 -12.11 14.37 -8.97
C ASP A 107 -11.95 13.24 -10.00
N THR A 108 -10.72 12.81 -10.21
CA THR A 108 -10.37 11.82 -11.26
C THR A 108 -10.40 10.38 -10.76
N TYR A 109 -10.00 10.15 -9.52
CA TYR A 109 -9.78 8.81 -8.98
C TYR A 109 -10.78 8.43 -7.89
N ASP A 110 -11.04 7.14 -7.77
CA ASP A 110 -11.63 6.56 -6.56
C ASP A 110 -10.52 6.50 -5.50
N ILE A 111 -10.75 7.16 -4.36
CA ILE A 111 -9.76 7.25 -3.29
C ILE A 111 -9.94 6.03 -2.38
N PRO A 112 -8.89 5.18 -2.22
CA PRO A 112 -8.96 4.06 -1.30
C PRO A 112 -9.09 4.52 0.16
N GLU A 113 -9.51 3.63 1.03
CA GLU A 113 -9.47 3.85 2.48
C GLU A 113 -8.02 3.92 2.99
N SER A 114 -7.84 4.52 4.17
CA SER A 114 -6.55 4.59 4.84
C SER A 114 -6.00 3.19 5.12
N VAL A 115 -4.68 3.05 4.96
CA VAL A 115 -3.96 1.79 5.14
C VAL A 115 -3.11 1.87 6.40
N SER A 116 -3.29 0.92 7.32
CA SER A 116 -2.37 0.72 8.45
C SER A 116 -1.26 -0.24 8.02
N TYR A 117 -0.02 0.14 8.28
CA TYR A 117 1.16 -0.64 7.97
C TYR A 117 2.08 -0.70 9.19
N THR A 118 2.49 -1.91 9.57
CA THR A 118 3.51 -2.09 10.60
C THR A 118 4.89 -2.15 9.95
N VAL A 119 5.75 -1.22 10.31
CA VAL A 119 7.10 -1.09 9.77
C VAL A 119 7.91 -2.33 10.15
N SER A 120 8.47 -3.01 9.15
CA SER A 120 9.21 -4.26 9.33
C SER A 120 10.54 -4.24 8.58
N ALA A 121 11.59 -4.69 9.26
CA ALA A 121 12.89 -4.89 8.64
C ALA A 121 12.94 -6.14 7.74
N GLU A 122 11.96 -7.02 7.84
CA GLU A 122 11.77 -8.15 6.94
C GLU A 122 11.06 -7.68 5.66
N ASP A 123 11.32 -8.34 4.53
CA ASP A 123 10.65 -8.13 3.23
C ASP A 123 10.87 -6.78 2.53
N GLY A 124 11.81 -5.94 2.99
CA GLY A 124 12.11 -4.64 2.38
C GLY A 124 10.91 -3.67 2.38
N GLY A 125 9.95 -3.91 3.27
CA GLY A 125 8.83 -3.06 3.65
C GLY A 125 8.16 -2.30 2.50
N THR A 126 7.15 -2.87 1.83
CA THR A 126 6.46 -2.19 0.74
C THR A 126 4.97 -2.06 1.02
N VAL A 127 4.46 -0.82 0.96
CA VAL A 127 3.03 -0.50 1.00
C VAL A 127 2.60 -0.04 -0.38
N SER A 128 1.54 -0.64 -0.94
CA SER A 128 1.03 -0.26 -2.25
C SER A 128 -0.37 0.36 -2.14
N ILE A 129 -0.53 1.55 -2.72
CA ILE A 129 -1.80 2.24 -2.85
C ILE A 129 -2.14 2.34 -4.34
N SER A 130 -3.36 1.93 -4.71
CA SER A 130 -3.80 1.94 -6.11
C SER A 130 -5.03 2.82 -6.27
N TYR A 131 -4.94 3.82 -7.13
CA TYR A 131 -6.01 4.75 -7.47
C TYR A 131 -6.64 4.33 -8.79
N ALA A 132 -7.81 3.69 -8.71
CA ALA A 132 -8.60 3.37 -9.89
C ALA A 132 -9.26 4.64 -10.43
N ARG A 133 -9.28 4.80 -11.75
CA ARG A 133 -9.94 5.94 -12.37
C ARG A 133 -11.44 5.80 -12.27
N LYS A 134 -12.14 6.88 -11.87
CA LYS A 134 -13.61 6.92 -11.81
C LYS A 134 -14.24 6.48 -13.12
N ARG A 135 -15.34 5.77 -13.02
CA ARG A 135 -16.05 5.21 -14.18
C ARG A 135 -17.48 5.71 -14.25
N TYR A 136 -17.92 5.94 -15.47
CA TYR A 136 -19.27 6.41 -15.77
C TYR A 136 -19.88 5.55 -16.87
N SER A 137 -21.21 5.35 -16.79
CA SER A 137 -21.96 4.62 -17.80
C SER A 137 -22.43 5.54 -18.91
N LEU A 138 -22.38 5.05 -20.14
CA LEU A 138 -23.02 5.70 -21.30
C LEU A 138 -24.29 4.91 -21.65
N THR A 139 -25.42 5.57 -21.56
CA THR A 139 -26.73 5.03 -21.94
C THR A 139 -27.18 5.66 -23.23
N TYR A 140 -27.77 4.87 -24.13
CA TYR A 140 -28.36 5.34 -25.37
C TYR A 140 -29.87 5.20 -25.29
N ASP A 141 -30.60 6.26 -25.64
CA ASP A 141 -32.04 6.27 -25.79
C ASP A 141 -32.37 6.52 -27.28
N LEU A 142 -33.20 5.69 -27.88
CA LEU A 142 -33.59 5.83 -29.27
C LEU A 142 -34.52 7.04 -29.53
N ASN A 143 -35.04 7.66 -28.49
CA ASN A 143 -35.87 8.84 -28.46
C ASN A 143 -37.09 8.79 -29.45
N ALA A 144 -37.55 7.57 -29.78
CA ALA A 144 -38.70 7.33 -30.63
C ALA A 144 -39.27 5.94 -30.38
N ALA A 145 -40.61 5.87 -30.17
CA ALA A 145 -41.28 4.60 -29.86
C ALA A 145 -41.27 3.59 -31.01
N ASP A 146 -41.11 4.05 -32.23
CA ASP A 146 -41.06 3.27 -33.50
C ASP A 146 -39.62 2.97 -33.96
N ALA A 147 -38.62 3.42 -33.19
CA ALA A 147 -37.22 3.05 -33.44
C ALA A 147 -36.86 1.73 -32.76
N ALA A 148 -35.93 1.01 -33.34
CA ALA A 148 -35.50 -0.29 -32.79
C ALA A 148 -33.97 -0.46 -32.85
N TRP A 149 -33.45 -1.26 -31.95
CA TRP A 149 -32.11 -1.75 -32.00
C TRP A 149 -31.96 -2.86 -33.03
N VAL A 150 -31.02 -2.73 -33.95
CA VAL A 150 -30.55 -3.82 -34.80
C VAL A 150 -29.71 -4.78 -33.96
N SER A 151 -28.88 -4.19 -33.07
CA SER A 151 -28.13 -4.91 -32.04
C SER A 151 -28.05 -4.01 -30.80
N ALA A 152 -28.78 -4.38 -29.76
CA ALA A 152 -28.79 -3.60 -28.53
C ALA A 152 -27.41 -3.59 -27.88
N PRO A 153 -26.90 -2.42 -27.47
CA PRO A 153 -25.61 -2.33 -26.76
C PRO A 153 -25.74 -2.96 -25.37
N GLY A 154 -24.71 -3.68 -24.96
CA GLY A 154 -24.56 -4.04 -23.55
C GLY A 154 -24.22 -2.83 -22.69
N VAL A 155 -24.41 -2.94 -21.38
CA VAL A 155 -23.98 -1.92 -20.42
C VAL A 155 -22.46 -1.75 -20.52
N LYS A 156 -22.01 -0.53 -20.79
CA LYS A 156 -20.59 -0.19 -20.84
C LYS A 156 -20.28 0.90 -19.82
N SER A 157 -19.23 0.69 -19.05
CA SER A 157 -18.66 1.75 -18.22
C SER A 157 -17.33 2.21 -18.79
N TYR A 158 -17.13 3.50 -18.77
CA TYR A 158 -15.94 4.16 -19.32
C TYR A 158 -15.17 4.85 -18.21
N ARG A 159 -13.84 4.78 -18.26
CA ARG A 159 -12.99 5.58 -17.38
C ARG A 159 -13.14 7.05 -17.70
N LEU A 160 -13.12 7.89 -16.67
CA LEU A 160 -13.10 9.33 -16.87
C LEU A 160 -11.93 9.73 -17.81
N GLY A 161 -12.25 10.49 -18.86
CA GLY A 161 -11.28 10.93 -19.87
C GLY A 161 -10.88 9.87 -20.91
N ALA A 162 -11.47 8.67 -20.88
CA ALA A 162 -11.25 7.68 -21.92
C ALA A 162 -11.90 8.13 -23.25
N ALA A 163 -11.25 7.79 -24.36
CA ALA A 163 -11.84 8.03 -25.68
C ALA A 163 -13.14 7.21 -25.86
N LEU A 164 -14.22 7.88 -26.20
CA LEU A 164 -15.50 7.24 -26.48
C LEU A 164 -15.59 6.88 -27.97
N LYS A 165 -16.04 5.64 -28.23
CA LYS A 165 -16.53 5.22 -29.55
C LYS A 165 -18.03 5.09 -29.46
N LEU A 166 -18.75 6.07 -30.02
CA LEU A 166 -20.20 6.04 -30.09
C LEU A 166 -20.66 4.97 -31.09
N LEU A 167 -21.87 4.45 -30.85
CA LEU A 167 -22.52 3.54 -31.79
C LEU A 167 -22.83 4.24 -33.07
N THR A 168 -22.68 3.53 -34.18
CA THR A 168 -22.97 4.05 -35.53
C THR A 168 -24.39 3.68 -35.95
N GLN A 169 -24.85 4.24 -37.09
CA GLN A 169 -26.15 3.93 -37.73
C GLN A 169 -26.42 2.42 -37.83
N SER A 170 -25.42 1.57 -37.98
CA SER A 170 -25.60 0.12 -38.09
C SER A 170 -26.25 -0.55 -36.88
N TYR A 171 -26.29 0.13 -35.76
CA TYR A 171 -26.88 -0.39 -34.51
C TYR A 171 -28.37 -0.05 -34.36
N VAL A 172 -28.90 0.89 -35.14
CA VAL A 172 -30.26 1.43 -34.96
C VAL A 172 -31.01 1.43 -36.28
N THR A 173 -32.35 1.32 -36.21
CA THR A 173 -33.23 1.42 -37.37
C THR A 173 -34.53 2.12 -36.99
N ARG A 174 -35.06 2.90 -37.92
CA ARG A 174 -36.41 3.51 -37.88
C ARG A 174 -36.94 3.64 -39.30
N ALA A 175 -38.10 3.04 -39.57
CA ALA A 175 -38.69 3.03 -40.94
C ALA A 175 -39.01 4.46 -41.41
N GLY A 176 -38.53 4.82 -42.61
CA GLY A 176 -38.76 6.13 -43.20
C GLY A 176 -37.89 7.28 -42.68
N TYR A 177 -36.89 6.95 -41.80
CA TYR A 177 -35.98 7.94 -41.24
C TYR A 177 -34.52 7.55 -41.44
N THR A 178 -33.66 8.57 -41.48
CA THR A 178 -32.22 8.43 -41.51
C THR A 178 -31.68 8.79 -40.12
N PHE A 179 -30.74 8.00 -39.60
CA PHE A 179 -30.06 8.30 -38.35
C PHE A 179 -29.11 9.50 -38.57
N ASP A 180 -29.30 10.55 -37.78
CA ASP A 180 -28.52 11.79 -37.89
C ASP A 180 -27.38 11.86 -36.90
N GLY A 181 -27.54 11.24 -35.71
CA GLY A 181 -26.53 11.23 -34.67
C GLY A 181 -27.09 10.97 -33.26
N TRP A 182 -26.19 10.99 -32.31
CA TRP A 182 -26.50 10.95 -30.90
C TRP A 182 -26.39 12.35 -30.31
N TYR A 183 -27.37 12.76 -29.54
CA TYR A 183 -27.49 14.06 -28.91
C TYR A 183 -27.50 13.88 -27.39
N THR A 184 -27.08 14.90 -26.63
CA THR A 184 -27.09 14.88 -25.18
C THR A 184 -28.41 15.30 -24.56
N ASP A 185 -29.36 15.79 -25.40
CA ASP A 185 -30.71 16.15 -24.99
C ASP A 185 -31.77 15.53 -25.89
N ALA A 186 -32.99 15.33 -25.36
CA ALA A 186 -34.11 14.72 -26.09
C ALA A 186 -34.65 15.59 -27.24
N ASN A 187 -34.32 16.88 -27.28
CA ASN A 187 -34.73 17.78 -28.36
C ASN A 187 -33.75 17.76 -29.53
N CYS A 188 -32.66 17.00 -29.44
CA CYS A 188 -31.62 16.89 -30.45
C CYS A 188 -30.99 18.25 -30.82
N THR A 189 -30.69 19.07 -29.81
CA THR A 189 -30.13 20.44 -30.01
C THR A 189 -28.65 20.54 -29.65
N THR A 190 -28.08 19.60 -28.86
CA THR A 190 -26.68 19.59 -28.41
C THR A 190 -26.03 18.21 -28.47
#